data_69147cbdb62b23e312b5a6efa46f820f
#
_entry.id   69147cbdb62b23e312b5a6efa46f820f
#
_cell.length_a   1.000
_cell.length_b   1.000
_cell.length_c   1.000
_cell.angle_alpha   90.00
_cell.angle_beta   90.00
_cell.angle_gamma   90.00
#
_symmetry.space_group_name_H-M   'P 1'
#
loop_
_entity.id
_entity.type
_entity.pdbx_description
1 polymer ?
#
loop_
_entity_poly.entity_id
_entity_poly.type
_entity_poly.pdbx_seq_one_letter_code
_entity_poly.pdbx_strand_id
1 'polypeptide(L)' 'MPYKHDHAGIYKIVNTKKNECYVGQSVRVLKRISDHRCNLRKGTHSNPRLQNAWNKYGEAAFT' A
#
# COMPACT_ATOMS: atom_id res chain seq x y z
N MET A 1 -7.50 9.08 17.81
CA MET A 1 -6.54 9.16 16.66
C MET A 1 -6.12 7.76 16.24
N PRO A 2 -6.52 7.32 15.06
CA PRO A 2 -6.18 5.95 14.61
C PRO A 2 -4.68 5.73 14.39
N TYR A 3 -3.88 6.79 14.32
CA TYR A 3 -2.45 6.69 14.08
C TYR A 3 -1.63 7.16 15.26
N LYS A 4 -2.11 6.85 16.48
CA LYS A 4 -1.50 7.31 17.71
C LYS A 4 -0.03 6.97 17.85
N HIS A 5 0.39 5.80 17.35
CA HIS A 5 1.76 5.32 17.42
C HIS A 5 2.44 5.30 16.07
N ASP A 6 2.02 6.19 15.17
CA ASP A 6 2.65 6.28 13.86
C ASP A 6 4.09 6.77 13.99
N HIS A 7 4.90 6.43 13.02
CA HIS A 7 6.34 6.68 13.06
C HIS A 7 6.88 6.90 11.65
N ALA A 8 8.06 7.51 11.59
CA ALA A 8 8.81 7.63 10.35
C ALA A 8 9.53 6.32 10.05
N GLY A 9 9.64 5.99 8.77
CA GLY A 9 10.34 4.78 8.37
C GLY A 9 10.11 4.40 6.93
N ILE A 10 10.54 3.19 6.62
CA ILE A 10 10.37 2.57 5.30
C ILE A 10 9.29 1.50 5.43
N TYR A 11 8.42 1.42 4.45
CA TYR A 11 7.39 0.39 4.39
C TYR A 11 7.47 -0.37 3.07
N LYS A 12 6.84 -1.53 3.03
CA LYS A 12 6.83 -2.40 1.88
C LYS A 12 5.41 -2.95 1.68
N ILE A 13 4.92 -2.88 0.44
CA ILE A 13 3.67 -3.49 0.03
C ILE A 13 4.02 -4.71 -0.81
N VAL A 14 3.64 -5.90 -0.36
CA VAL A 14 4.02 -7.15 -1.01
C VAL A 14 2.84 -7.78 -1.71
N ASN A 15 3.01 -8.08 -3.01
CA ASN A 15 2.09 -8.91 -3.76
C ASN A 15 2.57 -10.35 -3.67
N THR A 16 1.91 -11.14 -2.82
CA THR A 16 2.33 -12.51 -2.54
C THR A 16 2.10 -13.47 -3.71
N LYS A 17 1.16 -13.16 -4.58
CA LYS A 17 0.86 -14.03 -5.72
C LYS A 17 1.83 -13.85 -6.88
N LYS A 18 2.36 -12.65 -7.06
CA LYS A 18 3.34 -12.36 -8.11
C LYS A 18 4.76 -12.26 -7.57
N ASN A 19 4.93 -12.30 -6.26
CA ASN A 19 6.23 -12.17 -5.61
C ASN A 19 6.92 -10.86 -5.94
N GLU A 20 6.17 -9.77 -5.95
CA GLU A 20 6.68 -8.42 -6.15
C GLU A 20 6.48 -7.60 -4.89
N CYS A 21 7.31 -6.58 -4.71
CA CYS A 21 7.12 -5.64 -3.62
C CYS A 21 7.33 -4.20 -4.08
N TYR A 22 6.65 -3.30 -3.39
CA TYR A 22 6.70 -1.86 -3.62
C TYR A 22 7.19 -1.21 -2.34
N VAL A 23 8.32 -0.52 -2.41
CA VAL A 23 8.98 0.06 -1.25
C VAL A 23 8.75 1.56 -1.24
N GLY A 24 8.42 2.09 -0.07
CA GLY A 24 8.24 3.52 0.11
C GLY A 24 8.76 3.96 1.46
N GLN A 25 8.79 5.28 1.67
CA GLN A 25 9.16 5.85 2.96
C GLN A 25 8.23 7.01 3.29
N SER A 26 8.06 7.25 4.58
CA SER A 26 7.19 8.33 5.04
C SER A 26 7.56 8.70 6.46
N VAL A 27 7.26 9.93 6.85
CA VAL A 27 7.35 10.36 8.24
C VAL A 27 6.17 9.83 9.06
N ARG A 28 5.14 9.30 8.39
CA ARG A 28 3.95 8.69 8.99
C ARG A 28 3.60 7.41 8.24
N VAL A 29 4.29 6.33 8.58
CA VAL A 29 4.20 5.06 7.84
C VAL A 29 2.79 4.47 7.90
N LEU A 30 2.18 4.42 9.08
CA LEU A 30 0.85 3.81 9.23
C LEU A 30 -0.21 4.58 8.44
N LYS A 31 -0.17 5.91 8.52
CA LYS A 31 -1.08 6.74 7.73
C LYS A 31 -0.87 6.55 6.24
N ARG A 32 0.39 6.48 5.80
CA ARG A 32 0.70 6.33 4.38
C ARG A 32 0.21 4.98 3.84
N ILE A 33 0.39 3.91 4.61
CA ILE A 33 -0.11 2.59 4.23
C ILE A 33 -1.63 2.60 4.14
N SER A 34 -2.30 3.24 5.08
CA SER A 34 -3.76 3.38 5.05
C SER A 34 -4.23 4.16 3.83
N ASP A 35 -3.53 5.23 3.46
CA ASP A 35 -3.85 6.02 2.27
C ASP A 35 -3.68 5.19 1.00
N HIS A 36 -2.61 4.40 0.90
CA HIS A 36 -2.40 3.50 -0.23
C HIS A 36 -3.56 2.53 -0.38
N ARG A 37 -3.95 1.89 0.71
CA ARG A 37 -5.06 0.93 0.69
C ARG A 37 -6.36 1.58 0.26
N CYS A 38 -6.65 2.75 0.80
CA CYS A 38 -7.85 3.49 0.46
C CYS A 38 -7.90 3.84 -1.03
N ASN A 39 -6.81 4.37 -1.57
CA ASN A 39 -6.73 4.75 -2.97
C ASN A 39 -6.82 3.54 -3.90
N LEU A 40 -6.20 2.43 -3.52
CA LEU A 40 -6.26 1.19 -4.30
C LEU A 40 -7.69 0.65 -4.36
N ARG A 41 -8.42 0.69 -3.26
CA ARG A 41 -9.82 0.26 -3.21
C ARG A 41 -10.71 1.12 -4.10
N LYS A 42 -10.42 2.41 -4.18
CA LYS A 42 -11.16 3.36 -5.01
C LYS A 42 -10.77 3.31 -6.49
N GLY A 43 -9.66 2.67 -6.83
CA GLY A 43 -9.13 2.65 -8.19
C GLY A 43 -8.45 3.94 -8.60
N THR A 44 -8.00 4.75 -7.64
CA THR A 44 -7.45 6.09 -7.90
C THR A 44 -5.99 6.22 -7.46
N HIS A 45 -5.29 5.11 -7.28
CA HIS A 45 -3.90 5.18 -6.84
C HIS A 45 -3.00 5.83 -7.90
N SER A 46 -2.05 6.66 -7.45
CA SER A 46 -1.16 7.40 -8.33
C SER A 46 -0.15 6.52 -9.07
N ASN A 47 0.12 5.33 -8.56
CA ASN A 47 1.01 4.37 -9.22
C ASN A 47 0.16 3.40 -10.05
N PRO A 48 0.14 3.54 -11.39
CA PRO A 48 -0.71 2.69 -12.23
C PRO A 48 -0.30 1.23 -12.20
N ARG A 49 0.98 0.94 -12.02
CA ARG A 49 1.46 -0.44 -11.95
C ARG A 49 0.92 -1.15 -10.71
N LEU A 50 0.97 -0.48 -9.56
CA LEU A 50 0.42 -1.01 -8.32
C LEU A 50 -1.10 -1.15 -8.41
N GLN A 51 -1.78 -0.15 -8.95
CA GLN A 51 -3.22 -0.19 -9.12
C GLN A 51 -3.65 -1.36 -10.02
N ASN A 52 -2.95 -1.58 -11.13
CA ASN A 52 -3.26 -2.68 -12.04
C ASN A 52 -3.05 -4.03 -11.36
N ALA A 53 -1.98 -4.18 -10.59
CA ALA A 53 -1.72 -5.41 -9.84
C ALA A 53 -2.82 -5.66 -8.80
N TRP A 54 -3.24 -4.62 -8.10
CA TRP A 54 -4.34 -4.72 -7.14
C TRP A 54 -5.63 -5.18 -7.81
N ASN A 55 -5.96 -4.59 -8.96
CA ASN A 55 -7.17 -4.95 -9.70
C ASN A 55 -7.12 -6.39 -10.20
N LYS A 56 -5.94 -6.86 -10.60
CA LYS A 56 -5.77 -8.21 -11.16
C LYS A 56 -5.77 -9.29 -10.10
N TYR A 57 -5.06 -9.06 -8.99
CA TYR A 57 -4.82 -10.10 -7.97
C TYR A 57 -5.72 -9.97 -6.74
N GLY A 58 -6.31 -8.81 -6.54
CA GLY A 58 -7.21 -8.55 -5.42
C GLY A 58 -6.47 -8.17 -4.13
N GLU A 59 -7.23 -7.63 -3.20
CA GLU A 59 -6.70 -7.13 -1.92
C GLU A 59 -6.02 -8.22 -1.10
N ALA A 60 -6.57 -9.43 -1.13
CA ALA A 60 -6.04 -10.54 -0.33
C ALA A 60 -4.63 -10.97 -0.72
N ALA A 61 -4.18 -10.60 -1.93
CA ALA A 61 -2.83 -10.93 -2.40
C ALA A 61 -1.75 -10.01 -1.81
N PHE A 62 -2.16 -8.93 -1.14
CA PHE A 62 -1.23 -7.91 -0.64
C PHE A 62 -1.11 -7.95 0.89
N THR A 63 0.08 -7.72 1.37
CA THR A 63 0.36 -7.63 2.80
C THR A 63 1.17 -6.39 3.14
#